data_3374ca78c544fa55fa9ef52a1963ead0
#
_entry.id   3374ca78c544fa55fa9ef52a1963ead0
#
_cell.length_a   1.000
_cell.length_b   1.000
_cell.length_c   1.000
_cell.angle_alpha   90.00
_cell.angle_beta   90.00
_cell.angle_gamma   90.00
#
_symmetry.space_group_name_H-M   'P 1'
#
loop_
_entity.id
_entity.type
_entity.pdbx_description
1 polymer ?
#
loop_
_entity_poly.entity_id
_entity_poly.type
_entity_poly.pdbx_seq_one_letter_code
_entity_poly.pdbx_strand_id
1 'polypeptide(L)'
;GIVPPAQTHASGAPDLLGDWIASRGHTKIASSPSSAQDDDALTTLIALRDPGGAKRPPRPSISPSVQPETPSLQLPRKTDRLIIVALDPGHGGEDPGAVGPSGTREKDVVLRIARLLAERINGSRVGNNPMRAFLTREADYFVPLNTRVQKARRVQADLFISIHADAFITPQANGSSVFALSRNSASSAAARWLANKENAADLIGGINVNNHDASIQRALLDMSTTAQIRDSMVLGGAMLGEIGKINRLHKPRVEQAGFAVLKAPDIPSVLVETAFISNPAEESRLRSADFQARMADTLLRGIQGYFSRNPPLARSRPL
;
A
#
# COMPACT_ATOMS: atom_id res chain seq x y z
N GLY A 1 -16.09 -54.12 -14.27
CA GLY A 1 -15.72 -53.07 -13.39
C GLY A 1 -14.61 -52.24 -14.03
N ILE A 2 -14.96 -51.04 -14.52
CA ILE A 2 -14.00 -50.07 -15.08
C ILE A 2 -13.75 -49.02 -13.99
N VAL A 3 -12.51 -48.93 -13.52
CA VAL A 3 -12.06 -47.92 -12.57
C VAL A 3 -11.74 -46.63 -13.33
N PRO A 4 -12.28 -45.45 -12.98
CA PRO A 4 -11.90 -44.20 -13.62
C PRO A 4 -10.52 -43.72 -13.13
N PRO A 5 -9.72 -43.03 -14.00
CA PRO A 5 -8.39 -42.54 -13.61
C PRO A 5 -8.47 -41.34 -12.67
N ALA A 6 -7.53 -41.30 -11.73
CA ALA A 6 -7.36 -40.24 -10.77
C ALA A 6 -7.06 -38.90 -11.46
N GLN A 7 -7.78 -37.86 -11.05
CA GLN A 7 -7.49 -36.48 -11.45
C GLN A 7 -6.26 -35.97 -10.70
N THR A 8 -5.19 -35.75 -11.42
CA THR A 8 -4.00 -35.01 -10.93
C THR A 8 -4.33 -33.53 -10.89
N HIS A 9 -4.29 -32.94 -9.70
CA HIS A 9 -4.35 -31.50 -9.52
C HIS A 9 -3.12 -30.85 -10.17
N ALA A 10 -3.37 -30.04 -11.20
CA ALA A 10 -2.34 -29.25 -11.86
C ALA A 10 -1.81 -28.17 -10.89
N SER A 11 -0.55 -28.30 -10.54
CA SER A 11 0.27 -27.30 -9.83
C SER A 11 0.33 -25.99 -10.61
N GLY A 12 0.47 -24.89 -9.86
CA GLY A 12 0.41 -23.51 -10.31
C GLY A 12 1.22 -23.19 -11.57
N ALA A 13 0.75 -22.21 -12.32
CA ALA A 13 1.41 -21.70 -13.52
C ALA A 13 2.88 -21.34 -13.25
N PRO A 14 3.81 -21.68 -14.15
CA PRO A 14 5.25 -21.42 -13.96
C PRO A 14 5.51 -19.91 -13.82
N ASP A 15 6.40 -19.53 -12.90
CA ASP A 15 6.88 -18.16 -12.74
C ASP A 15 7.92 -17.85 -13.83
N LEU A 16 7.41 -17.59 -15.05
CA LEU A 16 8.22 -17.31 -16.24
C LEU A 16 9.15 -16.09 -16.07
N LEU A 17 8.84 -15.21 -15.13
CA LEU A 17 9.68 -14.03 -14.84
C LEU A 17 10.83 -14.40 -13.92
N GLY A 18 10.60 -15.23 -12.92
CA GLY A 18 11.64 -15.77 -12.04
C GLY A 18 12.68 -16.56 -12.85
N ASP A 19 12.22 -17.40 -13.75
CA ASP A 19 13.10 -18.22 -14.63
C ASP A 19 13.88 -17.35 -15.63
N TRP A 20 13.27 -16.30 -16.18
CA TRP A 20 13.97 -15.37 -17.10
C TRP A 20 15.05 -14.54 -16.40
N ILE A 21 14.78 -14.06 -15.18
CA ILE A 21 15.76 -13.31 -14.38
C ILE A 21 16.91 -14.23 -13.91
N ALA A 22 16.61 -15.47 -13.51
CA ALA A 22 17.60 -16.45 -13.12
C ALA A 22 18.56 -16.82 -14.27
N SER A 23 18.06 -16.83 -15.51
CA SER A 23 18.88 -17.15 -16.70
C SER A 23 19.87 -16.07 -17.13
N ARG A 24 19.74 -14.81 -16.64
CA ARG A 24 20.61 -13.68 -16.99
C ARG A 24 21.58 -13.23 -15.89
N GLY A 25 21.49 -13.80 -14.67
CA GLY A 25 22.20 -13.34 -13.48
C GLY A 25 23.38 -14.22 -13.05
N HIS A 26 24.37 -14.49 -13.91
CA HIS A 26 25.65 -15.07 -13.46
C HIS A 26 26.76 -14.04 -13.62
N THR A 27 26.83 -13.09 -12.67
CA THR A 27 28.06 -12.37 -12.39
C THR A 27 28.46 -12.70 -10.94
N LYS A 28 29.52 -13.48 -10.80
CA LYS A 28 30.11 -13.84 -9.52
C LYS A 28 30.61 -12.58 -8.82
N ILE A 29 30.10 -12.29 -7.63
CA ILE A 29 30.74 -11.39 -6.66
C ILE A 29 31.36 -12.28 -5.57
N ALA A 30 32.66 -12.11 -5.39
CA ALA A 30 33.47 -12.85 -4.44
C ALA A 30 33.09 -12.54 -3.00
N SER A 31 32.98 -13.58 -2.18
CA SER A 31 32.80 -13.53 -0.73
C SER A 31 34.10 -13.17 -0.03
N SER A 32 34.09 -12.20 0.88
CA SER A 32 35.13 -11.97 1.88
C SER A 32 34.64 -12.42 3.26
N PRO A 33 35.55 -12.89 4.14
CA PRO A 33 35.20 -13.73 5.28
C PRO A 33 34.78 -12.94 6.51
N SER A 34 33.85 -13.54 7.28
CA SER A 34 33.41 -13.19 8.61
C SER A 34 34.57 -13.30 9.63
N SER A 35 34.78 -12.27 10.44
CA SER A 35 35.46 -12.36 11.72
C SER A 35 34.45 -12.31 12.86
N ALA A 36 34.34 -13.43 13.56
CA ALA A 36 33.71 -13.51 14.88
C ALA A 36 34.67 -12.92 15.93
N GLN A 37 34.11 -12.15 16.86
CA GLN A 37 34.51 -11.98 18.27
C GLN A 37 33.90 -10.68 18.78
N ASP A 38 32.97 -10.85 19.75
CA ASP A 38 33.04 -10.26 21.11
C ASP A 38 31.66 -10.36 21.79
N ASP A 39 31.38 -11.56 22.35
CA ASP A 39 30.40 -11.75 23.43
C ASP A 39 31.23 -11.86 24.75
N ASP A 40 31.49 -10.75 25.43
CA ASP A 40 31.95 -10.79 26.84
C ASP A 40 31.94 -9.41 27.54
N ALA A 41 30.77 -8.77 27.66
CA ALA A 41 30.67 -7.53 28.44
C ALA A 41 29.42 -7.41 29.36
N LEU A 42 28.64 -8.45 29.53
CA LEU A 42 27.40 -8.38 30.33
C LEU A 42 27.39 -9.23 31.61
N THR A 43 28.49 -9.89 31.97
CA THR A 43 28.51 -10.82 33.11
C THR A 43 29.22 -10.28 34.35
N THR A 44 29.71 -9.04 34.39
CA THR A 44 30.55 -8.53 35.48
C THR A 44 29.85 -7.53 36.43
N LEU A 45 28.53 -7.34 36.39
CA LEU A 45 27.82 -6.36 37.23
C LEU A 45 26.85 -6.93 38.28
N ILE A 46 26.90 -8.23 38.61
CA ILE A 46 25.99 -8.89 39.61
C ILE A 46 26.76 -9.46 40.81
N ALA A 47 27.89 -9.00 41.17
CA ALA A 47 28.60 -9.47 42.36
C ALA A 47 29.15 -8.34 43.23
N LEU A 48 28.27 -7.57 43.89
CA LEU A 48 28.60 -6.79 45.08
C LEU A 48 27.31 -6.31 45.75
N ARG A 49 26.75 -7.12 46.64
CA ARG A 49 25.81 -6.65 47.64
C ARG A 49 26.00 -7.41 48.93
N ASP A 50 26.70 -6.76 49.87
CA ASP A 50 26.90 -7.21 51.24
C ASP A 50 25.63 -6.99 52.08
N PRO A 51 25.35 -7.85 53.10
CA PRO A 51 24.18 -7.77 53.95
C PRO A 51 24.54 -7.02 55.24
N GLY A 52 24.13 -5.76 55.38
CA GLY A 52 24.21 -5.02 56.65
C GLY A 52 22.84 -4.68 57.22
N GLY A 53 22.47 -5.32 58.34
CA GLY A 53 21.23 -5.08 59.02
C GLY A 53 21.11 -3.70 59.66
N ALA A 54 19.97 -3.02 59.44
CA ALA A 54 19.57 -1.85 60.22
C ALA A 54 18.06 -1.92 60.55
N LYS A 55 17.76 -1.66 61.85
CA LYS A 55 16.45 -1.76 62.48
C LYS A 55 15.45 -0.77 61.89
N ARG A 56 14.24 -1.28 61.65
CA ARG A 56 13.08 -0.57 61.14
C ARG A 56 12.41 0.27 62.25
N PRO A 57 12.17 1.58 62.09
CA PRO A 57 11.30 2.34 62.98
C PRO A 57 9.82 2.11 62.73
N PRO A 58 8.92 2.37 63.71
CA PRO A 58 7.52 2.01 63.62
C PRO A 58 6.71 2.84 62.65
N ARG A 59 5.80 2.21 61.97
CA ARG A 59 4.91 2.71 60.94
C ARG A 59 3.78 3.55 61.53
N PRO A 60 3.51 4.78 61.11
CA PRO A 60 2.27 5.46 61.46
C PRO A 60 1.10 4.89 60.69
N SER A 61 0.03 4.57 61.40
CA SER A 61 -1.25 4.17 60.85
C SER A 61 -1.97 5.37 60.23
N ILE A 62 -2.22 5.30 58.93
CA ILE A 62 -3.11 6.21 58.24
C ILE A 62 -4.16 5.35 57.48
N SER A 63 -5.41 5.45 57.89
CA SER A 63 -6.61 5.14 57.12
C SER A 63 -7.17 6.48 56.58
N PRO A 64 -8.03 6.46 55.57
CA PRO A 64 -8.66 5.40 54.76
C PRO A 64 -8.37 5.50 53.26
N SER A 65 -8.65 4.38 52.60
CA SER A 65 -8.63 4.10 51.17
C SER A 65 -9.20 5.20 50.29
N VAL A 66 -8.31 5.84 49.53
CA VAL A 66 -8.67 6.35 48.22
C VAL A 66 -8.42 5.21 47.25
N GLN A 67 -9.48 4.63 46.70
CA GLN A 67 -9.36 3.69 45.61
C GLN A 67 -8.77 4.47 44.42
N PRO A 68 -7.70 3.98 43.78
CA PRO A 68 -7.30 4.54 42.50
C PRO A 68 -8.41 4.24 41.50
N GLU A 69 -9.08 5.29 41.03
CA GLU A 69 -9.95 5.18 39.87
C GLU A 69 -9.11 4.64 38.71
N THR A 70 -9.36 3.40 38.32
CA THR A 70 -8.83 2.82 37.10
C THR A 70 -9.28 3.74 35.96
N PRO A 71 -8.36 4.27 35.13
CA PRO A 71 -8.78 4.98 33.95
C PRO A 71 -9.61 4.02 33.09
N SER A 72 -10.91 4.23 33.04
CA SER A 72 -11.75 3.51 32.09
C SER A 72 -11.19 3.81 30.70
N LEU A 73 -10.64 2.81 30.02
CA LEU A 73 -10.32 2.86 28.62
C LEU A 73 -11.63 3.17 27.88
N GLN A 74 -11.88 4.47 27.70
CA GLN A 74 -13.01 4.90 26.89
C GLN A 74 -12.71 4.40 25.46
N LEU A 75 -13.50 3.44 25.02
CA LEU A 75 -13.55 3.04 23.62
C LEU A 75 -13.65 4.32 22.79
N PRO A 76 -12.86 4.43 21.70
CA PRO A 76 -12.86 5.62 20.89
C PRO A 76 -14.29 5.94 20.47
N ARG A 77 -14.79 7.10 20.85
CA ARG A 77 -16.12 7.58 20.45
C ARG A 77 -16.16 7.60 18.94
N LYS A 78 -17.17 7.00 18.31
CA LYS A 78 -17.46 7.17 16.90
C LYS A 78 -17.58 8.67 16.64
N THR A 79 -16.56 9.26 16.04
CA THR A 79 -16.56 10.68 15.67
C THR A 79 -17.15 10.80 14.29
N ASP A 80 -18.29 11.48 14.18
CA ASP A 80 -18.86 11.84 12.89
C ASP A 80 -17.94 12.89 12.25
N ARG A 81 -17.24 12.51 11.19
CA ARG A 81 -16.31 13.39 10.47
C ARG A 81 -16.27 13.08 8.98
N LEU A 82 -15.81 14.03 8.20
CA LEU A 82 -15.57 13.82 6.77
C LEU A 82 -14.40 12.83 6.56
N ILE A 83 -14.64 11.79 5.78
CA ILE A 83 -13.61 10.87 5.28
C ILE A 83 -13.10 11.39 3.95
N ILE A 84 -11.79 11.60 3.84
CA ILE A 84 -11.15 12.07 2.61
C ILE A 84 -10.36 10.93 1.99
N VAL A 85 -10.68 10.57 0.75
CA VAL A 85 -9.96 9.56 -0.04
C VAL A 85 -9.22 10.26 -1.17
N ALA A 86 -7.88 10.21 -1.13
CA ALA A 86 -7.06 10.68 -2.23
C ALA A 86 -7.01 9.61 -3.32
N LEU A 87 -7.41 9.98 -4.53
CA LEU A 87 -7.33 9.18 -5.73
C LEU A 87 -6.20 9.70 -6.60
N ASP A 88 -5.32 8.83 -7.00
CA ASP A 88 -4.17 9.15 -7.82
C ASP A 88 -4.25 8.43 -9.16
N PRO A 89 -4.84 9.04 -10.20
CA PRO A 89 -4.74 8.49 -11.55
C PRO A 89 -3.27 8.53 -11.99
N GLY A 90 -2.65 7.36 -12.20
CA GLY A 90 -1.25 7.27 -12.62
C GLY A 90 -0.96 8.05 -13.90
N HIS A 91 0.31 8.39 -14.14
CA HIS A 91 0.77 9.05 -15.37
C HIS A 91 0.13 10.43 -15.62
N GLY A 92 0.11 10.89 -16.90
CA GLY A 92 -0.51 12.16 -17.32
C GLY A 92 0.46 13.08 -18.05
N GLY A 93 -0.06 13.95 -18.90
CA GLY A 93 0.74 14.87 -19.73
C GLY A 93 1.69 14.13 -20.65
N GLU A 94 3.00 14.42 -20.53
CA GLU A 94 4.09 13.80 -21.30
C GLU A 94 4.28 12.31 -21.00
N ASP A 95 3.83 11.84 -19.84
CA ASP A 95 3.88 10.42 -19.48
C ASP A 95 2.56 9.72 -19.85
N PRO A 96 2.53 8.99 -20.97
CA PRO A 96 1.32 8.27 -21.40
C PRO A 96 1.01 7.05 -20.53
N GLY A 97 1.95 6.58 -19.70
CA GLY A 97 1.92 5.25 -19.12
C GLY A 97 2.12 4.16 -20.17
N ALA A 98 1.61 2.99 -19.90
CA ALA A 98 1.59 1.91 -20.88
C ALA A 98 0.63 2.21 -22.04
N VAL A 99 0.98 1.70 -23.23
CA VAL A 99 0.15 1.80 -24.43
C VAL A 99 -0.23 0.40 -24.89
N GLY A 100 -1.51 0.15 -24.97
CA GLY A 100 -2.04 -1.12 -25.43
C GLY A 100 -1.86 -1.34 -26.93
N PRO A 101 -2.01 -2.59 -27.42
CA PRO A 101 -1.84 -2.93 -28.82
C PRO A 101 -2.74 -2.15 -29.81
N SER A 102 -3.88 -1.67 -29.35
CA SER A 102 -4.81 -0.83 -30.16
C SER A 102 -4.59 0.67 -29.94
N GLY A 103 -3.48 1.08 -29.28
CA GLY A 103 -3.14 2.48 -29.03
C GLY A 103 -3.84 3.11 -27.85
N THR A 104 -4.50 2.33 -27.01
CA THR A 104 -5.11 2.83 -25.77
C THR A 104 -4.01 3.24 -24.78
N ARG A 105 -4.05 4.48 -24.30
CA ARG A 105 -3.08 4.97 -23.31
C ARG A 105 -3.59 4.77 -21.90
N GLU A 106 -2.73 4.30 -21.03
CA GLU A 106 -3.04 4.06 -19.63
C GLU A 106 -3.55 5.32 -18.93
N LYS A 107 -2.85 6.45 -19.09
CA LYS A 107 -3.23 7.74 -18.47
C LYS A 107 -4.68 8.15 -18.69
N ASP A 108 -5.26 7.81 -19.87
CA ASP A 108 -6.62 8.17 -20.24
C ASP A 108 -7.65 7.25 -19.55
N VAL A 109 -7.34 5.97 -19.46
CA VAL A 109 -8.19 4.95 -18.83
C VAL A 109 -8.27 5.18 -17.32
N VAL A 110 -7.12 5.32 -16.67
CA VAL A 110 -7.06 5.47 -15.20
C VAL A 110 -7.68 6.79 -14.73
N LEU A 111 -7.56 7.86 -15.53
CA LEU A 111 -8.24 9.12 -15.24
C LEU A 111 -9.77 8.97 -15.29
N ARG A 112 -10.30 8.25 -16.28
CA ARG A 112 -11.75 7.98 -16.37
C ARG A 112 -12.25 7.16 -15.18
N ILE A 113 -11.55 6.08 -14.81
CA ILE A 113 -11.90 5.24 -13.65
C ILE A 113 -11.86 6.08 -12.37
N ALA A 114 -10.81 6.89 -12.18
CA ALA A 114 -10.67 7.74 -11.00
C ALA A 114 -11.78 8.79 -10.88
N ARG A 115 -12.19 9.41 -11.97
CA ARG A 115 -13.31 10.37 -11.99
C ARG A 115 -14.64 9.69 -11.62
N LEU A 116 -14.93 8.53 -12.22
CA LEU A 116 -16.11 7.75 -11.88
C LEU A 116 -16.11 7.34 -10.41
N LEU A 117 -14.97 6.91 -9.87
CA LEU A 117 -14.83 6.57 -8.46
C LEU A 117 -15.03 7.81 -7.57
N ALA A 118 -14.48 8.96 -7.96
CA ALA A 118 -14.63 10.21 -7.22
C ALA A 118 -16.11 10.64 -7.11
N GLU A 119 -16.88 10.55 -8.19
CA GLU A 119 -18.32 10.83 -8.18
C GLU A 119 -19.05 9.92 -7.18
N ARG A 120 -18.74 8.63 -7.19
CA ARG A 120 -19.35 7.64 -6.28
C ARG A 120 -18.98 7.88 -4.82
N ILE A 121 -17.71 8.19 -4.54
CA ILE A 121 -17.24 8.53 -3.19
C ILE A 121 -17.97 9.77 -2.67
N ASN A 122 -18.08 10.82 -3.48
CA ASN A 122 -18.73 12.07 -3.09
C ASN A 122 -20.23 11.92 -2.77
N GLY A 123 -20.89 10.91 -3.36
CA GLY A 123 -22.27 10.54 -3.06
C GLY A 123 -22.41 9.50 -1.94
N SER A 124 -21.31 9.08 -1.30
CA SER A 124 -21.30 7.93 -0.38
C SER A 124 -21.03 8.33 1.07
N ARG A 125 -21.35 7.40 1.98
CA ARG A 125 -21.10 7.50 3.43
C ARG A 125 -20.63 6.16 3.99
N VAL A 126 -19.96 6.21 5.12
CA VAL A 126 -19.66 5.03 5.95
C VAL A 126 -20.23 5.28 7.35
N GLY A 127 -21.34 4.62 7.69
CA GLY A 127 -22.14 5.00 8.85
C GLY A 127 -22.60 6.45 8.71
N ASN A 128 -22.34 7.27 9.72
CA ASN A 128 -22.67 8.71 9.68
C ASN A 128 -21.61 9.58 8.99
N ASN A 129 -20.45 9.01 8.63
CA ASN A 129 -19.35 9.78 8.07
C ASN A 129 -19.53 9.97 6.56
N PRO A 130 -19.76 11.20 6.07
CA PRO A 130 -19.74 11.47 4.65
C PRO A 130 -18.35 11.29 4.08
N MET A 131 -18.27 10.94 2.80
CA MET A 131 -17.02 10.73 2.11
C MET A 131 -16.78 11.83 1.07
N ARG A 132 -15.50 12.16 0.84
CA ARG A 132 -15.08 13.07 -0.22
C ARG A 132 -13.84 12.52 -0.91
N ALA A 133 -13.87 12.51 -2.24
CA ALA A 133 -12.71 12.23 -3.06
C ALA A 133 -11.87 13.50 -3.28
N PHE A 134 -10.56 13.32 -3.35
CA PHE A 134 -9.59 14.31 -3.81
C PHE A 134 -8.72 13.67 -4.89
N LEU A 135 -8.68 14.24 -6.09
CA LEU A 135 -7.83 13.73 -7.17
C LEU A 135 -6.48 14.45 -7.18
N THR A 136 -5.39 13.70 -7.37
CA THR A 136 -4.04 14.29 -7.52
C THR A 136 -3.91 15.05 -8.85
N ARG A 137 -4.63 14.60 -9.89
CA ARG A 137 -4.87 15.30 -11.16
C ARG A 137 -6.30 15.11 -11.63
N GLU A 138 -6.88 16.16 -12.17
CA GLU A 138 -8.26 16.16 -12.69
C GLU A 138 -8.30 16.17 -14.23
N ALA A 139 -7.16 16.39 -14.89
CA ALA A 139 -7.04 16.46 -16.33
C ALA A 139 -5.74 15.77 -16.80
N ASP A 140 -5.46 15.86 -18.11
CA ASP A 140 -4.25 15.29 -18.72
C ASP A 140 -3.06 16.24 -18.53
N TYR A 141 -2.41 16.16 -17.37
CA TYR A 141 -1.13 16.81 -17.05
C TYR A 141 -0.30 15.90 -16.14
N PHE A 142 1.01 16.04 -16.24
CA PHE A 142 1.95 15.28 -15.40
C PHE A 142 1.99 15.84 -13.97
N VAL A 143 2.06 14.93 -13.00
CA VAL A 143 2.27 15.24 -11.56
C VAL A 143 3.40 14.36 -11.06
N PRO A 144 4.52 14.93 -10.56
CA PRO A 144 5.62 14.16 -9.99
C PRO A 144 5.18 13.28 -8.83
N LEU A 145 5.81 12.09 -8.69
CA LEU A 145 5.41 11.09 -7.70
C LEU A 145 5.38 11.62 -6.26
N ASN A 146 6.42 12.37 -5.87
CA ASN A 146 6.44 13.00 -4.55
C ASN A 146 5.33 14.05 -4.38
N THR A 147 5.02 14.81 -5.44
CA THR A 147 3.94 15.81 -5.41
C THR A 147 2.57 15.16 -5.21
N ARG A 148 2.32 13.96 -5.77
CA ARG A 148 1.08 13.19 -5.55
C ARG A 148 0.90 12.87 -4.06
N VAL A 149 1.95 12.37 -3.42
CA VAL A 149 1.98 12.11 -1.98
C VAL A 149 1.74 13.40 -1.17
N GLN A 150 2.43 14.48 -1.49
CA GLN A 150 2.27 15.76 -0.79
C GLN A 150 0.86 16.34 -0.94
N LYS A 151 0.24 16.22 -2.11
CA LYS A 151 -1.16 16.62 -2.34
C LYS A 151 -2.12 15.86 -1.40
N ALA A 152 -1.98 14.54 -1.31
CA ALA A 152 -2.80 13.73 -0.41
C ALA A 152 -2.60 14.10 1.07
N ARG A 153 -1.35 14.32 1.49
CA ARG A 153 -1.03 14.75 2.85
C ARG A 153 -1.57 16.14 3.18
N ARG A 154 -1.50 17.08 2.22
CA ARG A 154 -2.02 18.45 2.41
C ARG A 154 -3.52 18.48 2.70
N VAL A 155 -4.30 17.60 2.07
CA VAL A 155 -5.73 17.48 2.34
C VAL A 155 -6.03 16.56 3.52
N GLN A 156 -5.00 16.05 4.19
CA GLN A 156 -5.14 15.09 5.29
C GLN A 156 -6.00 13.88 4.91
N ALA A 157 -5.72 13.29 3.76
CA ALA A 157 -6.44 12.13 3.28
C ALA A 157 -6.38 10.97 4.28
N ASP A 158 -7.47 10.23 4.38
CA ASP A 158 -7.57 9.03 5.22
C ASP A 158 -7.08 7.78 4.50
N LEU A 159 -7.16 7.78 3.18
CA LEU A 159 -6.63 6.75 2.29
C LEU A 159 -6.01 7.40 1.04
N PHE A 160 -5.02 6.72 0.47
CA PHE A 160 -4.45 7.04 -0.82
C PHE A 160 -4.53 5.82 -1.75
N ILE A 161 -5.09 5.99 -2.93
CA ILE A 161 -5.31 4.91 -3.90
C ILE A 161 -4.78 5.36 -5.25
N SER A 162 -3.64 4.80 -5.65
CA SER A 162 -3.08 4.98 -6.99
C SER A 162 -3.72 3.96 -7.94
N ILE A 163 -4.19 4.43 -9.09
CA ILE A 163 -4.95 3.64 -10.06
C ILE A 163 -4.14 3.54 -11.34
N HIS A 164 -3.85 2.31 -11.75
CA HIS A 164 -3.01 1.94 -12.88
C HIS A 164 -3.67 0.88 -13.78
N ALA A 165 -3.14 0.68 -14.97
CA ALA A 165 -3.53 -0.35 -15.93
C ALA A 165 -2.31 -0.73 -16.80
N ASP A 166 -1.25 -1.15 -16.16
CA ASP A 166 0.09 -1.24 -16.74
C ASP A 166 0.24 -2.33 -17.81
N ALA A 167 1.34 -2.27 -18.54
CA ALA A 167 1.79 -3.35 -19.42
C ALA A 167 2.69 -4.30 -18.66
N PHE A 168 2.51 -5.59 -18.87
CA PHE A 168 3.40 -6.61 -18.37
C PHE A 168 4.34 -7.11 -19.47
N ILE A 169 5.46 -7.76 -19.07
CA ILE A 169 6.50 -8.26 -19.99
C ILE A 169 5.93 -9.25 -21.01
N THR A 170 4.92 -10.02 -20.59
CA THR A 170 4.26 -10.98 -21.47
C THR A 170 2.84 -10.51 -21.78
N PRO A 171 2.40 -10.50 -23.06
CA PRO A 171 1.05 -10.10 -23.43
C PRO A 171 -0.05 -11.07 -22.95
N GLN A 172 0.33 -12.23 -22.42
CA GLN A 172 -0.58 -13.21 -21.79
C GLN A 172 -0.96 -12.84 -20.36
N ALA A 173 -0.22 -11.91 -19.72
CA ALA A 173 -0.57 -11.44 -18.39
C ALA A 173 -1.98 -10.85 -18.40
N ASN A 174 -2.78 -11.24 -17.41
CA ASN A 174 -4.16 -10.80 -17.29
C ASN A 174 -4.60 -10.78 -15.83
N GLY A 175 -5.68 -10.06 -15.57
CA GLY A 175 -6.24 -9.90 -14.25
C GLY A 175 -5.76 -8.65 -13.51
N SER A 176 -6.35 -8.41 -12.36
CA SER A 176 -6.03 -7.26 -11.50
C SER A 176 -5.06 -7.64 -10.40
N SER A 177 -4.32 -6.66 -9.89
CA SER A 177 -3.44 -6.79 -8.73
C SER A 177 -3.57 -5.61 -7.80
N VAL A 178 -3.23 -5.80 -6.53
CA VAL A 178 -3.14 -4.71 -5.55
C VAL A 178 -1.79 -4.78 -4.86
N PHE A 179 -1.15 -3.64 -4.74
CA PHE A 179 0.18 -3.49 -4.15
C PHE A 179 0.15 -2.54 -2.96
N ALA A 180 0.97 -2.85 -1.96
CA ALA A 180 1.29 -1.98 -0.84
C ALA A 180 2.81 -1.71 -0.79
N LEU A 181 3.20 -0.70 -0.02
CA LEU A 181 4.62 -0.38 0.17
C LEU A 181 5.37 -1.53 0.86
N SER A 182 6.59 -1.80 0.41
CA SER A 182 7.60 -2.54 1.18
C SER A 182 8.82 -1.66 1.44
N ARG A 183 9.36 -1.73 2.66
CA ARG A 183 10.59 -1.04 3.05
C ARG A 183 11.85 -1.84 2.72
N ASN A 184 11.75 -3.16 2.69
CA ASN A 184 12.90 -4.04 2.58
C ASN A 184 13.01 -4.64 1.18
N SER A 185 12.24 -5.68 0.90
CA SER A 185 12.29 -6.40 -0.38
C SER A 185 10.90 -6.50 -0.99
N ALA A 186 10.83 -6.60 -2.31
CA ALA A 186 9.59 -6.89 -2.99
C ALA A 186 9.12 -8.32 -2.71
N SER A 187 7.81 -8.53 -2.67
CA SER A 187 7.19 -9.84 -2.45
C SER A 187 7.41 -10.82 -3.61
N SER A 188 7.71 -10.29 -4.80
CA SER A 188 8.02 -11.05 -6.00
C SER A 188 8.93 -10.28 -6.95
N ALA A 189 9.58 -10.98 -7.90
CA ALA A 189 10.35 -10.35 -8.97
C ALA A 189 9.48 -9.45 -9.85
N ALA A 190 8.24 -9.86 -10.10
CA ALA A 190 7.25 -9.08 -10.84
C ALA A 190 6.90 -7.77 -10.14
N ALA A 191 6.62 -7.81 -8.83
CA ALA A 191 6.34 -6.62 -8.03
C ALA A 191 7.54 -5.65 -8.00
N ARG A 192 8.77 -6.17 -7.94
CA ARG A 192 9.99 -5.36 -8.02
C ARG A 192 10.12 -4.67 -9.36
N TRP A 193 9.92 -5.43 -10.44
CA TRP A 193 10.01 -4.90 -11.79
C TRP A 193 8.98 -3.78 -12.01
N LEU A 194 7.72 -4.00 -11.60
CA LEU A 194 6.65 -3.02 -11.72
C LEU A 194 6.98 -1.76 -10.92
N ALA A 195 7.41 -1.89 -9.66
CA ALA A 195 7.79 -0.74 -8.85
C ALA A 195 8.95 0.07 -9.46
N ASN A 196 9.93 -0.59 -10.06
CA ASN A 196 11.03 0.09 -10.74
C ASN A 196 10.54 0.85 -11.98
N LYS A 197 9.59 0.27 -12.73
CA LYS A 197 8.98 0.90 -13.89
C LYS A 197 8.20 2.15 -13.48
N GLU A 198 7.31 2.01 -12.52
CA GLU A 198 6.50 3.12 -12.01
C GLU A 198 7.34 4.24 -11.39
N ASN A 199 8.41 3.89 -10.67
CA ASN A 199 9.33 4.87 -10.09
C ASN A 199 10.12 5.66 -11.16
N ALA A 200 10.20 5.16 -12.38
CA ALA A 200 10.84 5.86 -13.49
C ALA A 200 9.96 6.94 -14.15
N ALA A 201 8.68 7.06 -13.78
CA ALA A 201 7.75 8.05 -14.34
C ALA A 201 8.26 9.48 -14.18
N ASP A 202 8.92 9.83 -13.08
CA ASP A 202 9.50 11.16 -12.86
C ASP A 202 10.59 11.53 -13.88
N LEU A 203 11.32 10.53 -14.43
CA LEU A 203 12.31 10.75 -15.49
C LEU A 203 11.63 11.11 -16.81
N ILE A 204 10.48 10.50 -17.11
CA ILE A 204 9.69 10.80 -18.31
C ILE A 204 9.14 12.24 -18.23
N GLY A 205 8.66 12.63 -17.03
CA GLY A 205 8.20 14.00 -16.76
C GLY A 205 9.31 15.05 -16.63
N GLY A 206 10.57 14.71 -16.92
CA GLY A 206 11.71 15.65 -16.92
C GLY A 206 12.17 16.10 -15.52
N ILE A 207 11.83 15.36 -14.46
CA ILE A 207 12.21 15.69 -13.09
C ILE A 207 13.61 15.20 -12.79
N ASN A 208 14.46 16.09 -12.27
CA ASN A 208 15.79 15.72 -11.79
C ASN A 208 15.69 15.11 -10.39
N VAL A 209 15.78 13.78 -10.29
CA VAL A 209 15.61 13.01 -9.04
C VAL A 209 16.81 13.09 -8.08
N ASN A 210 17.92 13.74 -8.45
CA ASN A 210 19.15 13.77 -7.67
C ASN A 210 19.18 14.81 -6.54
N ASN A 211 18.15 15.63 -6.36
CA ASN A 211 18.12 16.74 -5.39
C ASN A 211 17.22 16.46 -4.17
N HIS A 212 17.42 15.37 -3.47
CA HIS A 212 16.73 15.16 -2.20
C HIS A 212 17.70 15.04 -1.02
N ASP A 213 17.69 16.07 -0.18
CA ASP A 213 18.36 16.10 1.13
C ASP A 213 17.73 15.05 2.07
N ALA A 214 18.43 13.93 2.26
CA ALA A 214 17.86 12.67 2.78
C ALA A 214 18.12 12.41 4.28
N SER A 215 18.74 13.31 5.03
CA SER A 215 19.35 12.92 6.30
C SER A 215 18.53 13.14 7.58
N ILE A 216 17.60 14.08 7.62
CA ILE A 216 16.88 14.44 8.86
C ILE A 216 15.50 13.76 8.99
N GLN A 217 14.92 13.32 7.89
CA GLN A 217 13.56 12.73 7.88
C GLN A 217 13.49 11.24 8.24
N ARG A 218 14.62 10.52 8.28
CA ARG A 218 14.62 9.05 8.39
C ARG A 218 14.16 8.49 9.74
N ALA A 219 14.50 9.09 10.85
CA ALA A 219 14.27 8.50 12.17
C ALA A 219 12.80 8.60 12.67
N LEU A 220 12.09 9.68 12.36
CA LEU A 220 10.65 9.83 12.72
C LEU A 220 9.71 9.04 11.80
N LEU A 221 10.19 8.68 10.61
CA LEU A 221 9.43 7.94 9.59
C LEU A 221 9.25 6.45 9.92
N ASP A 222 10.09 5.87 10.77
CA ASP A 222 10.20 4.42 10.91
C ASP A 222 8.99 3.76 11.59
N MET A 223 8.48 4.32 12.69
CA MET A 223 7.36 3.71 13.42
C MET A 223 6.01 3.98 12.73
N SER A 224 5.80 5.19 12.23
CA SER A 224 4.59 5.57 11.49
C SER A 224 4.43 4.73 10.22
N THR A 225 5.52 4.53 9.47
CA THR A 225 5.52 3.75 8.24
C THR A 225 5.14 2.28 8.45
N THR A 226 5.52 1.66 9.56
CA THR A 226 5.17 0.25 9.83
C THR A 226 3.67 0.07 10.07
N ALA A 227 3.05 0.95 10.85
CA ALA A 227 1.61 0.94 11.08
C ALA A 227 0.84 1.22 9.76
N GLN A 228 1.30 2.21 9.00
CA GLN A 228 0.74 2.56 7.70
C GLN A 228 0.80 1.39 6.71
N ILE A 229 1.92 0.66 6.62
CA ILE A 229 2.04 -0.52 5.74
C ILE A 229 1.05 -1.60 6.16
N ARG A 230 0.90 -1.87 7.46
CA ARG A 230 -0.08 -2.85 7.95
C ARG A 230 -1.50 -2.46 7.56
N ASP A 231 -1.87 -1.21 7.75
CA ASP A 231 -3.20 -0.70 7.39
C ASP A 231 -3.40 -0.71 5.87
N SER A 232 -2.35 -0.44 5.08
CA SER A 232 -2.34 -0.59 3.62
C SER A 232 -2.59 -2.03 3.17
N MET A 233 -2.01 -3.02 3.87
CA MET A 233 -2.27 -4.45 3.58
C MET A 233 -3.73 -4.83 3.85
N VAL A 234 -4.34 -4.30 4.92
CA VAL A 234 -5.76 -4.51 5.23
C VAL A 234 -6.65 -3.86 4.17
N LEU A 235 -6.35 -2.62 3.78
CA LEU A 235 -7.04 -1.91 2.70
C LEU A 235 -6.92 -2.68 1.38
N GLY A 236 -5.71 -3.06 1.01
CA GLY A 236 -5.44 -3.83 -0.21
C GLY A 236 -6.18 -5.15 -0.25
N GLY A 237 -6.24 -5.86 0.88
CA GLY A 237 -7.01 -7.10 1.01
C GLY A 237 -8.51 -6.90 0.80
N ALA A 238 -9.09 -5.82 1.36
CA ALA A 238 -10.49 -5.47 1.15
C ALA A 238 -10.78 -5.16 -0.32
N MET A 239 -9.90 -4.39 -0.98
CA MET A 239 -10.03 -4.08 -2.41
C MET A 239 -9.89 -5.32 -3.29
N LEU A 240 -8.85 -6.12 -3.06
CA LEU A 240 -8.58 -7.33 -3.84
C LEU A 240 -9.76 -8.32 -3.76
N GLY A 241 -10.37 -8.47 -2.56
CA GLY A 241 -11.55 -9.30 -2.36
C GLY A 241 -12.77 -8.83 -3.17
N GLU A 242 -12.97 -7.52 -3.32
CA GLU A 242 -14.06 -6.98 -4.16
C GLU A 242 -13.72 -7.09 -5.65
N ILE A 243 -12.48 -6.80 -6.05
CA ILE A 243 -12.02 -6.91 -7.44
C ILE A 243 -12.17 -8.35 -7.95
N GLY A 244 -11.83 -9.34 -7.12
CA GLY A 244 -11.95 -10.75 -7.47
C GLY A 244 -13.37 -11.23 -7.80
N LYS A 245 -14.41 -10.45 -7.45
CA LYS A 245 -15.80 -10.74 -7.79
C LYS A 245 -16.17 -10.35 -9.24
N ILE A 246 -15.42 -9.42 -9.85
CA ILE A 246 -15.73 -8.89 -11.18
C ILE A 246 -14.64 -9.13 -12.22
N ASN A 247 -13.43 -9.38 -11.76
CA ASN A 247 -12.27 -9.64 -12.60
C ASN A 247 -11.42 -10.78 -12.05
N ARG A 248 -10.69 -11.47 -12.93
CA ARG A 248 -9.64 -12.39 -12.52
C ARG A 248 -8.58 -11.63 -11.72
N LEU A 249 -8.04 -12.24 -10.70
CA LEU A 249 -6.88 -11.72 -9.98
C LEU A 249 -5.60 -12.30 -10.62
N HIS A 250 -4.65 -11.42 -10.95
CA HIS A 250 -3.31 -11.84 -11.38
C HIS A 250 -2.57 -12.54 -10.23
N LYS A 251 -2.67 -11.99 -9.04
CA LYS A 251 -2.21 -12.63 -7.79
C LYS A 251 -3.35 -12.66 -6.78
N PRO A 252 -3.54 -13.77 -6.05
CA PRO A 252 -4.64 -13.92 -5.09
C PRO A 252 -4.41 -13.19 -3.76
N ARG A 253 -3.30 -12.45 -3.62
CA ARG A 253 -2.89 -11.73 -2.42
C ARG A 253 -2.36 -10.35 -2.79
N VAL A 254 -2.39 -9.44 -1.82
CA VAL A 254 -1.71 -8.14 -1.93
C VAL A 254 -0.20 -8.37 -2.03
N GLU A 255 0.42 -7.80 -3.04
CA GLU A 255 1.86 -7.82 -3.20
C GLU A 255 2.50 -6.56 -2.61
N GLN A 256 3.82 -6.58 -2.41
CA GLN A 256 4.55 -5.45 -1.84
C GLN A 256 5.82 -5.16 -2.62
N ALA A 257 6.11 -3.86 -2.83
CA ALA A 257 7.39 -3.42 -3.38
C ALA A 257 7.67 -1.95 -3.02
N GLY A 258 8.81 -1.43 -3.45
CA GLY A 258 9.28 -0.08 -3.12
C GLY A 258 8.68 1.02 -3.98
N PHE A 259 7.36 1.07 -4.15
CA PHE A 259 6.68 2.11 -4.92
C PHE A 259 6.88 3.49 -4.30
N ALA A 260 7.45 4.44 -5.05
CA ALA A 260 7.71 5.80 -4.59
C ALA A 260 6.41 6.54 -4.24
N VAL A 261 5.36 6.35 -5.03
CA VAL A 261 4.06 6.99 -4.85
C VAL A 261 3.32 6.53 -3.59
N LEU A 262 3.68 5.37 -3.02
CA LEU A 262 3.08 4.85 -1.78
C LEU A 262 3.84 5.26 -0.50
N LYS A 263 4.87 6.11 -0.62
CA LYS A 263 5.69 6.53 0.52
C LYS A 263 5.04 7.66 1.34
N ALA A 264 3.75 7.54 1.65
CA ALA A 264 3.07 8.40 2.61
C ALA A 264 3.17 7.75 4.00
N PRO A 265 3.92 8.31 4.96
CA PRO A 265 4.19 7.63 6.24
C PRO A 265 2.96 7.58 7.16
N ASP A 266 1.97 8.40 6.91
CA ASP A 266 0.81 8.68 7.76
C ASP A 266 -0.53 8.36 7.09
N ILE A 267 -0.52 7.84 5.85
CA ILE A 267 -1.74 7.53 5.08
C ILE A 267 -1.67 6.08 4.58
N PRO A 268 -2.62 5.20 4.92
CA PRO A 268 -2.74 3.89 4.28
C PRO A 268 -2.87 4.03 2.76
N SER A 269 -1.95 3.42 2.03
CA SER A 269 -1.74 3.66 0.60
C SER A 269 -1.62 2.36 -0.17
N VAL A 270 -2.35 2.24 -1.28
CA VAL A 270 -2.29 1.10 -2.20
C VAL A 270 -2.20 1.57 -3.65
N LEU A 271 -1.57 0.74 -4.48
CA LEU A 271 -1.61 0.85 -5.93
C LEU A 271 -2.45 -0.31 -6.47
N VAL A 272 -3.39 0.01 -7.35
CA VAL A 272 -4.32 -0.95 -7.96
C VAL A 272 -4.05 -1.02 -9.46
N GLU A 273 -3.57 -2.18 -9.91
CA GLU A 273 -3.58 -2.54 -11.32
C GLU A 273 -4.96 -3.07 -11.69
N THR A 274 -5.71 -2.29 -12.43
CA THR A 274 -7.09 -2.63 -12.79
C THR A 274 -7.18 -3.76 -13.80
N ALA A 275 -6.22 -3.83 -14.72
CA ALA A 275 -6.00 -4.87 -15.73
C ALA A 275 -4.65 -4.62 -16.42
N PHE A 276 -4.14 -5.55 -17.21
CA PHE A 276 -2.92 -5.36 -17.99
C PHE A 276 -3.24 -4.89 -19.40
N ILE A 277 -2.97 -3.62 -19.71
CA ILE A 277 -3.26 -2.99 -21.01
C ILE A 277 -2.50 -3.65 -22.18
N SER A 278 -1.38 -4.34 -21.91
CA SER A 278 -0.62 -5.10 -22.91
C SER A 278 -1.36 -6.33 -23.43
N ASN A 279 -2.39 -6.81 -22.72
CA ASN A 279 -3.24 -7.91 -23.16
C ASN A 279 -4.39 -7.38 -24.03
N PRO A 280 -4.55 -7.81 -25.30
CA PRO A 280 -5.58 -7.27 -26.19
C PRO A 280 -7.01 -7.42 -25.66
N ALA A 281 -7.32 -8.54 -24.98
CA ALA A 281 -8.64 -8.77 -24.41
C ALA A 281 -8.90 -7.84 -23.20
N GLU A 282 -7.88 -7.59 -22.37
CA GLU A 282 -7.98 -6.66 -21.25
C GLU A 282 -7.99 -5.20 -21.72
N GLU A 283 -7.22 -4.84 -22.74
CA GLU A 283 -7.30 -3.52 -23.37
C GLU A 283 -8.72 -3.22 -23.86
N SER A 284 -9.35 -4.19 -24.54
CA SER A 284 -10.74 -4.05 -24.98
C SER A 284 -11.71 -3.81 -23.81
N ARG A 285 -11.50 -4.49 -22.67
CA ARG A 285 -12.28 -4.28 -21.45
C ARG A 285 -12.01 -2.92 -20.83
N LEU A 286 -10.76 -2.51 -20.74
CA LEU A 286 -10.35 -1.20 -20.19
C LEU A 286 -10.96 -0.03 -20.96
N ARG A 287 -11.21 -0.20 -22.28
CA ARG A 287 -11.91 0.77 -23.12
C ARG A 287 -13.42 0.80 -22.89
N SER A 288 -14.01 -0.25 -22.33
CA SER A 288 -15.44 -0.36 -22.08
C SER A 288 -15.87 0.54 -20.93
N ALA A 289 -16.84 1.42 -21.20
CA ALA A 289 -17.45 2.26 -20.16
C ALA A 289 -18.09 1.44 -19.03
N ASP A 290 -18.69 0.29 -19.37
CA ASP A 290 -19.28 -0.64 -18.42
C ASP A 290 -18.22 -1.23 -17.48
N PHE A 291 -17.07 -1.67 -18.00
CA PHE A 291 -15.97 -2.18 -17.17
C PHE A 291 -15.41 -1.09 -16.24
N GLN A 292 -15.20 0.13 -16.76
CA GLN A 292 -14.71 1.28 -15.99
C GLN A 292 -15.70 1.61 -14.85
N ALA A 293 -17.00 1.62 -15.14
CA ALA A 293 -18.03 1.88 -14.14
C ALA A 293 -18.07 0.79 -13.07
N ARG A 294 -18.05 -0.48 -13.45
CA ARG A 294 -18.00 -1.62 -12.51
C ARG A 294 -16.74 -1.62 -11.67
N MET A 295 -15.60 -1.26 -12.25
CA MET A 295 -14.34 -1.13 -11.50
C MET A 295 -14.45 -0.03 -10.44
N ALA A 296 -14.98 1.13 -10.80
CA ALA A 296 -15.21 2.23 -9.86
C ALA A 296 -16.16 1.81 -8.70
N ASP A 297 -17.27 1.14 -9.00
CA ASP A 297 -18.18 0.60 -7.98
C ASP A 297 -17.50 -0.42 -7.07
N THR A 298 -16.63 -1.23 -7.64
CA THR A 298 -15.90 -2.28 -6.92
C THR A 298 -14.88 -1.68 -5.97
N LEU A 299 -14.11 -0.69 -6.44
CA LEU A 299 -13.16 0.04 -5.60
C LEU A 299 -13.87 0.77 -4.45
N LEU A 300 -15.04 1.38 -4.71
CA LEU A 300 -15.84 1.99 -3.64
C LEU A 300 -16.25 0.96 -2.58
N ARG A 301 -16.73 -0.23 -2.98
CA ARG A 301 -17.07 -1.29 -2.01
C ARG A 301 -15.85 -1.73 -1.19
N GLY A 302 -14.68 -1.82 -1.80
CA GLY A 302 -13.42 -2.10 -1.10
C GLY A 302 -13.10 -1.04 -0.03
N ILE A 303 -13.24 0.24 -0.36
CA ILE A 303 -13.07 1.38 0.55
C ILE A 303 -14.06 1.30 1.71
N GLN A 304 -15.34 1.12 1.41
CA GLN A 304 -16.40 1.00 2.42
C GLN A 304 -16.19 -0.22 3.33
N GLY A 305 -15.78 -1.35 2.75
CA GLY A 305 -15.44 -2.57 3.48
C GLY A 305 -14.24 -2.40 4.41
N TYR A 306 -13.26 -1.61 4.03
CA TYR A 306 -12.16 -1.24 4.90
C TYR A 306 -12.64 -0.40 6.09
N PHE A 307 -13.35 0.71 5.85
CA PHE A 307 -13.80 1.62 6.92
C PHE A 307 -14.86 1.02 7.83
N SER A 308 -15.62 0.04 7.37
CA SER A 308 -16.59 -0.65 8.24
C SER A 308 -15.91 -1.42 9.39
N ARG A 309 -14.68 -1.86 9.19
CA ARG A 309 -13.86 -2.59 10.17
C ARG A 309 -12.81 -1.70 10.85
N ASN A 310 -12.42 -0.61 10.18
CA ASN A 310 -11.39 0.32 10.62
C ASN A 310 -12.00 1.73 10.63
N PRO A 311 -12.82 2.09 11.61
CA PRO A 311 -13.47 3.41 11.65
C PRO A 311 -12.40 4.50 11.66
N PRO A 312 -12.65 5.63 10.96
CA PRO A 312 -11.68 6.71 10.86
C PRO A 312 -11.35 7.25 12.25
N LEU A 313 -10.05 7.43 12.51
CA LEU A 313 -9.57 7.99 13.76
C LEU A 313 -10.02 9.45 13.90
N ALA A 314 -10.33 9.87 15.13
CA ALA A 314 -10.54 11.28 15.43
C ALA A 314 -9.23 12.04 15.12
N ARG A 315 -9.25 12.92 14.12
CA ARG A 315 -8.12 13.82 13.85
C ARG A 315 -8.49 15.19 14.39
N SER A 316 -7.64 15.74 15.27
CA SER A 316 -7.72 17.14 15.65
C SER A 316 -7.43 17.97 14.41
N ARG A 317 -8.43 18.68 13.87
CA ARG A 317 -8.18 19.72 12.87
C ARG A 317 -7.88 21.01 13.64
N PRO A 318 -6.75 21.68 13.42
CA PRO A 318 -6.67 23.08 13.78
C PRO A 318 -7.74 23.83 12.97
N LEU A 319 -8.57 24.58 13.67
CA LEU A 319 -9.57 25.47 13.07
C LEU A 319 -8.89 26.57 12.26
#